data_6147f81f880a5903704e9a0b5162cf55
#
_entry.id   6147f81f880a5903704e9a0b5162cf55
#
_cell.length_a   1.000
_cell.length_b   1.000
_cell.length_c   1.000
_cell.angle_alpha   90.00
_cell.angle_beta   90.00
_cell.angle_gamma   90.00
#
_symmetry.space_group_name_H-M   'P 1'
#
loop_
_entity.id
_entity.type
_entity.pdbx_description
1 polymer ?
#
loop_
_entity_poly.entity_id
_entity_poly.type
_entity_poly.pdbx_seq_one_letter_code
_entity_poly.pdbx_strand_id
1 'polypeptide(L)'
;TKVNLGVGVYYDENGKLPLLDCVRQAEDQLNATHAPRGYLPIDGIPAYDQAVQKLLLGKDSPVIADKRAVTAQALGGTGGLKIGADLLRRFSPEGTTVYISNPSWENHRAIFEAAGFKVETYPYYDAATHGVNFQGMLDCIKAARPGSVFVLHACCHNPTGVDLDDAQWDQVLAALQSAGQVPFLDIAY
;
A
#
# COMPACT_ATOMS: atom_id res chain seq x y z
N THR A 1 -16.67 -6.87 26.30
CA THR A 1 -15.32 -6.33 26.06
C THR A 1 -15.46 -5.21 25.05
N LYS A 2 -14.83 -4.06 25.31
CA LYS A 2 -14.79 -2.94 24.37
C LYS A 2 -13.43 -2.93 23.68
N VAL A 3 -13.42 -2.80 22.36
CA VAL A 3 -12.20 -2.65 21.55
C VAL A 3 -12.22 -1.28 20.90
N ASN A 4 -11.13 -0.53 21.04
CA ASN A 4 -10.98 0.76 20.36
C ASN A 4 -10.37 0.54 18.97
N LEU A 5 -11.11 0.90 17.92
CA LEU A 5 -10.67 0.79 16.53
C LEU A 5 -10.33 2.15 15.92
N GLY A 6 -10.22 3.21 16.73
CA GLY A 6 -9.97 4.57 16.25
C GLY A 6 -8.53 4.84 15.80
N VAL A 7 -7.57 3.99 16.20
CA VAL A 7 -6.15 4.13 15.84
C VAL A 7 -5.60 2.76 15.47
N GLY A 8 -4.98 2.66 14.29
CA GLY A 8 -4.31 1.45 13.81
C GLY A 8 -2.93 1.30 14.44
N VAL A 9 -2.87 0.64 15.60
CA VAL A 9 -1.64 0.35 16.35
C VAL A 9 -1.69 -1.10 16.81
N TYR A 10 -0.57 -1.81 16.71
CA TYR A 10 -0.44 -3.14 17.28
C TYR A 10 -0.37 -3.07 18.81
N TYR A 11 -1.23 -3.83 19.47
CA TYR A 11 -1.20 -4.02 20.92
C TYR A 11 -0.94 -5.49 21.26
N ASP A 12 -0.14 -5.73 22.28
CA ASP A 12 0.06 -7.06 22.84
C ASP A 12 -1.21 -7.56 23.58
N GLU A 13 -1.15 -8.79 24.10
CA GLU A 13 -2.26 -9.42 24.84
C GLU A 13 -2.65 -8.67 26.13
N ASN A 14 -1.76 -7.80 26.63
CA ASN A 14 -1.99 -6.96 27.80
C ASN A 14 -2.49 -5.55 27.42
N GLY A 15 -2.74 -5.30 26.13
CA GLY A 15 -3.17 -4.01 25.62
C GLY A 15 -2.07 -2.94 25.65
N LYS A 16 -0.80 -3.35 25.64
CA LYS A 16 0.36 -2.45 25.59
C LYS A 16 0.98 -2.45 24.20
N LEU A 17 1.50 -1.30 23.80
CA LEU A 17 2.34 -1.17 22.60
C LEU A 17 3.73 -1.74 22.90
N PRO A 18 4.11 -2.90 22.30
CA PRO A 18 5.41 -3.48 22.60
C PRO A 18 6.52 -2.78 21.81
N LEU A 19 7.68 -2.65 22.44
CA LEU A 19 8.92 -2.35 21.72
C LEU A 19 9.57 -3.69 21.35
N LEU A 20 9.66 -3.96 20.05
CA LEU A 20 10.28 -5.19 19.55
C LEU A 20 11.78 -5.20 19.84
N ASP A 21 12.31 -6.34 20.29
CA ASP A 21 13.72 -6.47 20.62
C ASP A 21 14.66 -6.17 19.45
N CYS A 22 14.30 -6.56 18.24
CA CYS A 22 15.08 -6.23 17.05
C CYS A 22 15.15 -4.70 16.78
N VAL A 23 14.06 -3.97 17.04
CA VAL A 23 14.04 -2.50 16.92
C VAL A 23 14.95 -1.87 17.98
N ARG A 24 14.79 -2.27 19.23
CA ARG A 24 15.65 -1.80 20.33
C ARG A 24 17.13 -2.03 20.04
N GLN A 25 17.49 -3.23 19.59
CA GLN A 25 18.89 -3.56 19.24
C GLN A 25 19.40 -2.69 18.08
N ALA A 26 18.57 -2.45 17.06
CA ALA A 26 18.94 -1.59 15.94
C ALA A 26 19.13 -0.13 16.38
N GLU A 27 18.27 0.38 17.25
CA GLU A 27 18.40 1.72 17.83
C GLU A 27 19.68 1.86 18.65
N ASP A 28 20.00 0.88 19.51
CA ASP A 28 21.23 0.86 20.29
C ASP A 28 22.47 0.86 19.38
N GLN A 29 22.48 0.05 18.32
CA GLN A 29 23.57 0.02 17.34
C GLN A 29 23.73 1.36 16.61
N LEU A 30 22.64 1.92 16.12
CA LEU A 30 22.66 3.22 15.43
C LEU A 30 23.15 4.34 16.35
N ASN A 31 22.71 4.34 17.61
CA ASN A 31 23.17 5.31 18.59
C ASN A 31 24.66 5.18 18.91
N ALA A 32 25.15 3.96 19.03
CA ALA A 32 26.58 3.70 19.30
C ALA A 32 27.53 4.14 18.17
N THR A 33 27.04 4.28 16.95
CA THR A 33 27.87 4.75 15.83
C THR A 33 28.23 6.22 15.91
N HIS A 34 27.46 7.03 16.64
CA HIS A 34 27.62 8.49 16.72
C HIS A 34 27.84 9.16 15.34
N ALA A 35 27.26 8.57 14.29
CA ALA A 35 27.45 9.03 12.92
C ALA A 35 26.84 10.42 12.71
N PRO A 36 27.49 11.29 11.91
CA PRO A 36 26.94 12.60 11.57
C PRO A 36 25.62 12.45 10.79
N ARG A 37 24.72 13.40 11.00
CA ARG A 37 23.42 13.48 10.32
C ARG A 37 23.52 14.43 9.13
N GLY A 38 23.94 13.90 7.98
CA GLY A 38 24.00 14.63 6.71
C GLY A 38 22.74 14.44 5.87
N TYR A 39 22.74 15.03 4.68
CA TYR A 39 21.70 14.75 3.68
C TYR A 39 21.81 13.31 3.20
N LEU A 40 20.65 12.67 3.06
CA LEU A 40 20.55 11.38 2.39
C LEU A 40 20.57 11.55 0.86
N PRO A 41 20.89 10.48 0.09
CA PRO A 41 20.56 10.43 -1.33
C PRO A 41 19.07 10.71 -1.57
N ILE A 42 18.71 11.16 -2.78
CA ILE A 42 17.33 11.56 -3.12
C ILE A 42 16.35 10.41 -2.94
N ASP A 43 16.78 9.19 -3.25
CA ASP A 43 16.00 7.94 -3.11
C ASP A 43 16.08 7.31 -1.72
N GLY A 44 16.93 7.84 -0.83
CA GLY A 44 17.06 7.34 0.53
C GLY A 44 18.37 6.59 0.79
N ILE A 45 18.37 5.71 1.79
CA ILE A 45 19.53 4.91 2.19
C ILE A 45 19.58 3.64 1.36
N PRO A 46 20.60 3.41 0.49
CA PRO A 46 20.64 2.24 -0.40
C PRO A 46 20.54 0.89 0.32
N ALA A 47 21.12 0.78 1.52
CA ALA A 47 21.02 -0.44 2.32
C ALA A 47 19.58 -0.70 2.82
N TYR A 48 18.84 0.37 3.16
CA TYR A 48 17.44 0.29 3.52
C TYR A 48 16.59 -0.16 2.33
N ASP A 49 16.77 0.47 1.16
CA ASP A 49 16.02 0.16 -0.05
C ASP A 49 16.19 -1.30 -0.47
N GLN A 50 17.43 -1.81 -0.42
CA GLN A 50 17.73 -3.22 -0.69
C GLN A 50 17.11 -4.17 0.34
N ALA A 51 17.11 -3.80 1.62
CA ALA A 51 16.51 -4.60 2.68
C ALA A 51 14.98 -4.70 2.51
N VAL A 52 14.33 -3.57 2.17
CA VAL A 52 12.88 -3.52 1.90
C VAL A 52 12.51 -4.36 0.69
N GLN A 53 13.27 -4.29 -0.41
CA GLN A 53 13.03 -5.13 -1.58
C GLN A 53 13.11 -6.62 -1.23
N LYS A 54 14.12 -7.04 -0.47
CA LYS A 54 14.27 -8.44 -0.05
C LYS A 54 13.16 -8.89 0.89
N LEU A 55 12.73 -8.01 1.79
CA LEU A 55 11.65 -8.30 2.72
C LEU A 55 10.32 -8.48 2.00
N LEU A 56 10.01 -7.57 1.07
CA LEU A 56 8.73 -7.54 0.37
C LEU A 56 8.63 -8.61 -0.74
N LEU A 57 9.69 -8.77 -1.53
CA LEU A 57 9.67 -9.59 -2.74
C LEU A 57 10.33 -10.98 -2.54
N GLY A 58 10.99 -11.18 -1.40
CA GLY A 58 11.84 -12.35 -1.16
C GLY A 58 13.27 -12.16 -1.71
N LYS A 59 14.26 -12.65 -0.95
CA LYS A 59 15.68 -12.44 -1.26
C LYS A 59 16.12 -12.97 -2.63
N ASP A 60 15.47 -14.03 -3.12
CA ASP A 60 15.79 -14.72 -4.36
C ASP A 60 14.82 -14.35 -5.51
N SER A 61 14.06 -13.26 -5.35
CA SER A 61 13.08 -12.81 -6.33
C SER A 61 13.73 -12.46 -7.68
N PRO A 62 13.20 -12.97 -8.81
CA PRO A 62 13.65 -12.59 -10.13
C PRO A 62 13.43 -11.09 -10.43
N VAL A 63 12.47 -10.46 -9.77
CA VAL A 63 12.23 -9.02 -9.89
C VAL A 63 13.44 -8.20 -9.42
N ILE A 64 14.10 -8.66 -8.34
CA ILE A 64 15.33 -8.04 -7.83
C ILE A 64 16.51 -8.37 -8.74
N ALA A 65 16.67 -9.64 -9.11
CA ALA A 65 17.77 -10.10 -9.97
C ALA A 65 17.78 -9.39 -11.33
N ASP A 66 16.60 -9.21 -11.92
CA ASP A 66 16.41 -8.54 -13.22
C ASP A 66 16.37 -7.01 -13.12
N LYS A 67 16.59 -6.43 -11.92
CA LYS A 67 16.56 -4.98 -11.66
C LYS A 67 15.24 -4.32 -12.08
N ARG A 68 14.11 -5.00 -11.88
CA ARG A 68 12.76 -4.51 -12.19
C ARG A 68 12.08 -3.80 -11.02
N ALA A 69 12.75 -3.68 -9.87
CA ALA A 69 12.28 -2.95 -8.71
C ALA A 69 13.16 -1.73 -8.44
N VAL A 70 12.52 -0.61 -8.17
CA VAL A 70 13.14 0.62 -7.66
C VAL A 70 12.46 0.96 -6.36
N THR A 71 13.24 1.36 -5.36
CA THR A 71 12.71 1.73 -4.04
C THR A 71 13.13 3.16 -3.73
N ALA A 72 12.24 3.90 -3.13
CA ALA A 72 12.52 5.24 -2.59
C ALA A 72 12.02 5.32 -1.16
N GLN A 73 12.88 5.73 -0.25
CA GLN A 73 12.55 5.96 1.15
C GLN A 73 11.69 7.22 1.29
N ALA A 74 10.61 7.14 2.07
CA ALA A 74 9.67 8.24 2.25
C ALA A 74 9.39 8.50 3.74
N LEU A 75 8.71 9.62 4.03
CA LEU A 75 8.28 9.98 5.38
C LEU A 75 6.96 9.28 5.73
N GLY A 76 7.07 8.04 6.21
CA GLY A 76 5.93 7.21 6.56
C GLY A 76 5.06 6.82 5.36
N GLY A 77 3.96 6.10 5.61
CA GLY A 77 3.04 5.62 4.57
C GLY A 77 2.40 6.76 3.77
N THR A 78 1.94 7.82 4.43
CA THR A 78 1.35 8.99 3.75
C THR A 78 2.33 9.65 2.79
N GLY A 79 3.61 9.81 3.20
CA GLY A 79 4.66 10.33 2.32
C GLY A 79 4.91 9.42 1.13
N GLY A 80 4.97 8.11 1.34
CA GLY A 80 5.13 7.12 0.28
C GLY A 80 3.99 7.15 -0.72
N LEU A 81 2.75 7.15 -0.23
CA LEU A 81 1.54 7.25 -1.07
C LEU A 81 1.51 8.54 -1.90
N LYS A 82 1.90 9.67 -1.30
CA LYS A 82 1.94 10.95 -2.01
C LYS A 82 2.99 10.95 -3.13
N ILE A 83 4.20 10.44 -2.85
CA ILE A 83 5.24 10.30 -3.87
C ILE A 83 4.76 9.38 -5.00
N GLY A 84 4.15 8.23 -4.67
CA GLY A 84 3.58 7.32 -5.65
C GLY A 84 2.47 7.95 -6.49
N ALA A 85 1.57 8.70 -5.87
CA ALA A 85 0.51 9.42 -6.57
C ALA A 85 1.06 10.49 -7.52
N ASP A 86 2.04 11.29 -7.08
CA ASP A 86 2.67 12.31 -7.93
C ASP A 86 3.46 11.68 -9.09
N LEU A 87 4.14 10.56 -8.85
CA LEU A 87 4.82 9.80 -9.89
C LEU A 87 3.83 9.30 -10.93
N LEU A 88 2.75 8.65 -10.50
CA LEU A 88 1.69 8.19 -11.40
C LEU A 88 1.09 9.35 -12.20
N ARG A 89 0.80 10.48 -11.56
CA ARG A 89 0.24 11.65 -12.25
C ARG A 89 1.14 12.15 -13.38
N ARG A 90 2.46 12.04 -13.19
CA ARG A 90 3.45 12.50 -14.16
C ARG A 90 3.47 11.65 -15.44
N PHE A 91 3.15 10.35 -15.31
CA PHE A 91 3.20 9.39 -16.42
C PHE A 91 1.82 8.94 -16.91
N SER A 92 0.76 9.27 -16.19
CA SER A 92 -0.60 8.91 -16.59
C SER A 92 -1.16 9.89 -17.62
N PRO A 93 -1.95 9.41 -18.58
CA PRO A 93 -2.70 10.27 -19.51
C PRO A 93 -3.61 11.24 -18.76
N GLU A 94 -3.94 12.35 -19.41
CA GLU A 94 -4.94 13.28 -18.89
C GLU A 94 -6.30 12.59 -18.74
N GLY A 95 -7.02 12.90 -17.64
CA GLY A 95 -8.30 12.27 -17.33
C GLY A 95 -8.22 10.84 -16.80
N THR A 96 -7.01 10.35 -16.44
CA THR A 96 -6.88 9.08 -15.72
C THR A 96 -7.65 9.15 -14.40
N THR A 97 -8.47 8.13 -14.14
CA THR A 97 -9.24 7.98 -12.90
C THR A 97 -8.52 7.04 -11.95
N VAL A 98 -8.52 7.39 -10.68
CA VAL A 98 -8.06 6.50 -9.59
C VAL A 98 -9.29 5.94 -8.89
N TYR A 99 -9.33 4.63 -8.72
CA TYR A 99 -10.38 3.92 -8.01
C TYR A 99 -9.87 3.47 -6.65
N ILE A 100 -10.61 3.81 -5.60
CA ILE A 100 -10.36 3.35 -4.22
C ILE A 100 -11.51 2.46 -3.76
N SER A 101 -11.29 1.60 -2.77
CA SER A 101 -12.36 0.75 -2.22
C SER A 101 -13.47 1.58 -1.57
N ASN A 102 -14.68 1.00 -1.51
CA ASN A 102 -15.80 1.57 -0.74
C ASN A 102 -16.20 0.59 0.37
N PRO A 103 -15.95 0.92 1.67
CA PRO A 103 -15.20 2.08 2.17
C PRO A 103 -13.68 1.94 1.95
N SER A 104 -12.93 3.01 2.19
CA SER A 104 -11.46 3.04 2.17
C SER A 104 -10.92 3.89 3.32
N TRP A 105 -9.62 3.85 3.55
CA TRP A 105 -8.96 4.83 4.40
C TRP A 105 -9.12 6.23 3.81
N GLU A 106 -9.57 7.17 4.65
CA GLU A 106 -9.95 8.53 4.18
C GLU A 106 -8.84 9.25 3.42
N ASN A 107 -7.58 9.05 3.84
CA ASN A 107 -6.46 9.70 3.20
C ASN A 107 -6.19 9.24 1.76
N HIS A 108 -6.64 8.06 1.33
CA HIS A 108 -6.49 7.65 -0.06
C HIS A 108 -7.11 8.68 -1.01
N ARG A 109 -8.36 9.07 -0.77
CA ARG A 109 -9.04 10.09 -1.58
C ARG A 109 -8.28 11.40 -1.57
N ALA A 110 -7.94 11.90 -0.39
CA ALA A 110 -7.28 13.19 -0.23
C ALA A 110 -5.91 13.24 -0.93
N ILE A 111 -5.12 12.18 -0.84
CA ILE A 111 -3.78 12.09 -1.45
C ILE A 111 -3.86 12.11 -2.98
N PHE A 112 -4.75 11.29 -3.57
CA PHE A 112 -4.86 11.20 -5.03
C PHE A 112 -5.54 12.43 -5.63
N GLU A 113 -6.54 13.02 -4.96
CA GLU A 113 -7.14 14.29 -5.37
C GLU A 113 -6.12 15.44 -5.32
N ALA A 114 -5.29 15.49 -4.24
CA ALA A 114 -4.20 16.46 -4.13
C ALA A 114 -3.08 16.27 -5.17
N ALA A 115 -2.97 15.08 -5.78
CA ALA A 115 -2.10 14.83 -6.92
C ALA A 115 -2.76 15.20 -8.27
N GLY A 116 -4.01 15.65 -8.27
CA GLY A 116 -4.75 16.08 -9.46
C GLY A 116 -5.46 14.95 -10.21
N PHE A 117 -5.76 13.83 -9.54
CA PHE A 117 -6.58 12.77 -10.11
C PHE A 117 -8.08 12.98 -9.80
N LYS A 118 -8.93 12.52 -10.70
CA LYS A 118 -10.31 12.20 -10.38
C LYS A 118 -10.33 10.91 -9.58
N VAL A 119 -11.01 10.89 -8.42
CA VAL A 119 -11.12 9.70 -7.56
C VAL A 119 -12.55 9.19 -7.54
N GLU A 120 -12.72 7.96 -7.95
CA GLU A 120 -13.97 7.19 -7.91
C GLU A 120 -13.84 6.04 -6.91
N THR A 121 -14.92 5.30 -6.68
CA THR A 121 -14.89 4.13 -5.79
C THR A 121 -15.30 2.87 -6.52
N TYR A 122 -14.73 1.73 -6.10
CA TYR A 122 -15.21 0.41 -6.48
C TYR A 122 -15.90 -0.28 -5.29
N PRO A 123 -16.94 -1.11 -5.53
CA PRO A 123 -17.56 -1.91 -4.47
C PRO A 123 -16.53 -2.81 -3.80
N TYR A 124 -16.50 -2.83 -2.48
CA TYR A 124 -15.57 -3.70 -1.74
C TYR A 124 -16.25 -4.43 -0.58
N TYR A 125 -16.92 -3.72 0.32
CA TYR A 125 -17.55 -4.32 1.48
C TYR A 125 -19.02 -4.60 1.25
N ASP A 126 -19.46 -5.80 1.62
CA ASP A 126 -20.87 -6.20 1.66
C ASP A 126 -21.34 -6.27 3.11
N ALA A 127 -22.18 -5.33 3.51
CA ALA A 127 -22.73 -5.25 4.87
C ALA A 127 -23.70 -6.39 5.21
N ALA A 128 -24.27 -7.06 4.21
CA ALA A 128 -25.22 -8.17 4.45
C ALA A 128 -24.49 -9.47 4.82
N THR A 129 -23.33 -9.70 4.22
CA THR A 129 -22.51 -10.89 4.46
C THR A 129 -21.34 -10.64 5.38
N HIS A 130 -21.06 -9.36 5.71
CA HIS A 130 -19.83 -8.91 6.38
C HIS A 130 -18.55 -9.37 5.68
N GLY A 131 -18.61 -9.52 4.36
CA GLY A 131 -17.56 -10.02 3.50
C GLY A 131 -17.19 -9.03 2.39
N VAL A 132 -16.45 -9.53 1.38
CA VAL A 132 -16.10 -8.76 0.20
C VAL A 132 -17.20 -8.85 -0.84
N ASN A 133 -17.65 -7.72 -1.38
CA ASN A 133 -18.46 -7.66 -2.60
C ASN A 133 -17.58 -7.96 -3.82
N PHE A 134 -17.14 -9.21 -3.90
CA PHE A 134 -16.10 -9.63 -4.84
C PHE A 134 -16.52 -9.46 -6.31
N GLN A 135 -17.76 -9.84 -6.64
CA GLN A 135 -18.25 -9.70 -8.01
C GLN A 135 -18.35 -8.24 -8.42
N GLY A 136 -18.87 -7.37 -7.53
CA GLY A 136 -18.95 -5.94 -7.80
C GLY A 136 -17.58 -5.28 -8.00
N MET A 137 -16.57 -5.74 -7.27
CA MET A 137 -15.18 -5.32 -7.45
C MET A 137 -14.65 -5.71 -8.84
N LEU A 138 -14.81 -6.98 -9.23
CA LEU A 138 -14.36 -7.48 -10.54
C LEU A 138 -15.07 -6.78 -11.71
N ASP A 139 -16.37 -6.55 -11.58
CA ASP A 139 -17.14 -5.86 -12.62
C ASP A 139 -16.69 -4.41 -12.80
N CYS A 140 -16.39 -3.72 -11.69
CA CYS A 140 -15.82 -2.38 -11.73
C CYS A 140 -14.44 -2.34 -12.42
N ILE A 141 -13.55 -3.28 -12.08
CA ILE A 141 -12.22 -3.39 -12.71
C ILE A 141 -12.34 -3.57 -14.23
N LYS A 142 -13.25 -4.45 -14.66
CA LYS A 142 -13.45 -4.75 -16.08
C LYS A 142 -14.12 -3.62 -16.86
N ALA A 143 -15.01 -2.87 -16.19
CA ALA A 143 -15.75 -1.76 -16.82
C ALA A 143 -14.98 -0.44 -16.86
N ALA A 144 -13.98 -0.26 -16.01
CA ALA A 144 -13.18 0.95 -15.95
C ALA A 144 -12.38 1.16 -17.24
N ARG A 145 -12.17 2.44 -17.59
CA ARG A 145 -11.34 2.79 -18.75
C ARG A 145 -9.93 2.21 -18.58
N PRO A 146 -9.36 1.56 -19.61
CA PRO A 146 -7.98 1.08 -19.56
C PRO A 146 -6.98 2.17 -19.15
N GLY A 147 -6.01 1.81 -18.34
CA GLY A 147 -5.04 2.74 -17.76
C GLY A 147 -5.53 3.45 -16.49
N SER A 148 -6.73 3.12 -15.97
CA SER A 148 -7.16 3.57 -14.66
C SER A 148 -6.31 2.93 -13.56
N VAL A 149 -6.14 3.65 -12.44
CA VAL A 149 -5.37 3.18 -11.29
C VAL A 149 -6.32 2.59 -10.25
N PHE A 150 -6.04 1.39 -9.76
CA PHE A 150 -6.78 0.76 -8.68
C PHE A 150 -5.92 0.69 -7.42
N VAL A 151 -6.33 1.43 -6.39
CA VAL A 151 -5.70 1.38 -5.06
C VAL A 151 -6.25 0.18 -4.31
N LEU A 152 -5.38 -0.73 -3.95
CA LEU A 152 -5.70 -2.01 -3.32
C LEU A 152 -4.96 -2.14 -1.99
N HIS A 153 -5.67 -2.46 -0.91
CA HIS A 153 -5.01 -2.88 0.31
C HIS A 153 -4.49 -4.31 0.13
N ALA A 154 -3.20 -4.50 0.26
CA ALA A 154 -2.62 -5.84 0.08
C ALA A 154 -3.02 -6.80 1.20
N CYS A 155 -3.23 -6.28 2.41
CA CYS A 155 -3.73 -7.00 3.57
C CYS A 155 -4.30 -6.01 4.60
N CYS A 156 -5.05 -6.52 5.59
CA CYS A 156 -5.59 -5.76 6.71
C CYS A 156 -6.38 -4.52 6.25
N HIS A 157 -7.36 -4.74 5.36
CA HIS A 157 -8.13 -3.67 4.73
C HIS A 157 -8.68 -2.66 5.74
N ASN A 158 -8.31 -1.40 5.60
CA ASN A 158 -8.76 -0.31 6.44
C ASN A 158 -9.95 0.43 5.76
N PRO A 159 -11.17 0.49 6.37
CA PRO A 159 -11.45 0.21 7.80
C PRO A 159 -12.10 -1.14 8.08
N THR A 160 -12.36 -2.00 7.09
CA THR A 160 -13.27 -3.14 7.26
C THR A 160 -12.63 -4.36 7.94
N GLY A 161 -11.31 -4.53 7.84
CA GLY A 161 -10.62 -5.74 8.29
C GLY A 161 -10.97 -6.99 7.50
N VAL A 162 -11.62 -6.84 6.33
CA VAL A 162 -11.99 -7.95 5.45
C VAL A 162 -11.05 -7.97 4.26
N ASP A 163 -10.36 -9.08 4.07
CA ASP A 163 -9.34 -9.23 3.03
C ASP A 163 -9.78 -10.24 1.96
N LEU A 164 -9.15 -10.15 0.80
CA LEU A 164 -9.27 -11.14 -0.27
C LEU A 164 -8.48 -12.40 0.11
N ASP A 165 -8.99 -13.56 -0.25
CA ASP A 165 -8.23 -14.80 -0.22
C ASP A 165 -7.32 -14.94 -1.47
N ASP A 166 -6.43 -15.95 -1.46
CA ASP A 166 -5.44 -16.15 -2.53
C ASP A 166 -6.12 -16.36 -3.90
N ALA A 167 -7.22 -17.13 -3.95
CA ALA A 167 -7.94 -17.38 -5.20
C ALA A 167 -8.64 -16.13 -5.72
N GLN A 168 -9.11 -15.26 -4.84
CA GLN A 168 -9.67 -13.96 -5.18
C GLN A 168 -8.59 -13.01 -5.69
N TRP A 169 -7.40 -13.01 -5.07
CA TRP A 169 -6.26 -12.24 -5.55
C TRP A 169 -5.85 -12.63 -6.97
N ASP A 170 -5.78 -13.93 -7.27
CA ASP A 170 -5.47 -14.40 -8.62
C ASP A 170 -6.46 -13.86 -9.66
N GLN A 171 -7.77 -13.86 -9.33
CA GLN A 171 -8.81 -13.34 -10.21
C GLN A 171 -8.73 -11.82 -10.37
N VAL A 172 -8.46 -11.08 -9.30
CA VAL A 172 -8.27 -9.61 -9.33
C VAL A 172 -7.09 -9.25 -10.21
N LEU A 173 -5.95 -9.92 -10.03
CA LEU A 173 -4.75 -9.68 -10.83
C LEU A 173 -5.00 -10.00 -12.32
N ALA A 174 -5.66 -11.11 -12.62
CA ALA A 174 -6.04 -11.45 -13.99
C ALA A 174 -7.00 -10.41 -14.59
N ALA A 175 -7.97 -9.91 -13.82
CA ALA A 175 -8.90 -8.88 -14.28
C ALA A 175 -8.19 -7.55 -14.54
N LEU A 176 -7.32 -7.10 -13.64
CA LEU A 176 -6.51 -5.88 -13.82
C LEU A 176 -5.64 -5.98 -15.07
N GLN A 177 -4.95 -7.11 -15.25
CA GLN A 177 -4.08 -7.34 -16.40
C GLN A 177 -4.87 -7.35 -17.70
N SER A 178 -5.99 -8.08 -17.76
CA SER A 178 -6.80 -8.19 -18.98
C SER A 178 -7.49 -6.89 -19.37
N ALA A 179 -7.85 -6.06 -18.39
CA ALA A 179 -8.47 -4.75 -18.61
C ALA A 179 -7.43 -3.62 -18.79
N GLY A 180 -6.12 -3.92 -18.70
CA GLY A 180 -5.05 -2.93 -18.85
C GLY A 180 -5.04 -1.88 -17.73
N GLN A 181 -5.41 -2.25 -16.51
CA GLN A 181 -5.42 -1.37 -15.37
C GLN A 181 -4.07 -1.32 -14.64
N VAL A 182 -3.84 -0.27 -13.89
CA VAL A 182 -2.62 -0.07 -13.10
C VAL A 182 -2.92 -0.36 -11.63
N PRO A 183 -2.38 -1.45 -11.03
CA PRO A 183 -2.51 -1.69 -9.60
C PRO A 183 -1.59 -0.76 -8.80
N PHE A 184 -2.12 -0.21 -7.71
CA PHE A 184 -1.39 0.53 -6.69
C PHE A 184 -1.62 -0.15 -5.35
N LEU A 185 -0.64 -0.91 -4.88
CA LEU A 185 -0.76 -1.70 -3.64
C LEU A 185 -0.34 -0.88 -2.43
N ASP A 186 -1.23 -0.76 -1.45
CA ASP A 186 -0.94 -0.18 -0.14
C ASP A 186 -0.75 -1.30 0.88
N ILE A 187 0.42 -1.33 1.52
CA ILE A 187 0.80 -2.34 2.52
C ILE A 187 1.22 -1.58 3.77
N ALA A 188 0.28 -1.36 4.68
CA ALA A 188 0.53 -0.61 5.90
C ALA A 188 0.81 -1.52 7.12
N TYR A 189 0.42 -2.80 7.06
CA TYR A 189 0.49 -3.75 8.17
C TYR A 189 1.22 -5.03 7.82
#